data_4a35718756890b854254991e04279655
#
_entry.id   4a35718756890b854254991e04279655
#
_cell.length_a   1.000
_cell.length_b   1.000
_cell.length_c   1.000
_cell.angle_alpha   90.00
_cell.angle_beta   90.00
_cell.angle_gamma   90.00
#
_symmetry.space_group_name_H-M   'P 1'
#
loop_
_entity.id
_entity.type
_entity.pdbx_description
1 polymer ?
#
loop_
_entity_poly.entity_id
_entity_poly.type
_entity_poly.pdbx_seq_one_letter_code
_entity_poly.pdbx_strand_id
1 'polypeptide(L)'
;SDLTPKYFFTLIDAPGHRDFVKNMITGASEADCAVLVLSAKEGETDTAVAPGGQAREHAFLLKTLGVSQIILAINKMDDSKFSEDAYKIAKEKGLKLVKSVGYKIENVPAIPVSGWTGENLVKKSENMPWYTGKTLLKSFDDFKVPEKPVGKPLRLPIQDVYSITGVGTVLVGRVETGT
;
A
#
# COMPACT_ATOMS: atom_id res chain seq x y z
N SER A 1 -17.75 16.04 2.30
CA SER A 1 -17.26 14.94 1.50
C SER A 1 -15.84 15.27 0.99
N ASP A 2 -14.86 14.94 1.81
CA ASP A 2 -13.44 15.23 1.50
C ASP A 2 -12.73 13.99 0.95
N LEU A 3 -13.47 13.14 0.27
CA LEU A 3 -12.93 12.05 -0.53
C LEU A 3 -12.25 12.65 -1.76
N THR A 4 -11.27 11.97 -2.30
CA THR A 4 -10.52 12.47 -3.44
C THR A 4 -11.49 12.79 -4.59
N PRO A 5 -11.42 13.97 -5.19
CA PRO A 5 -12.35 14.32 -6.27
C PRO A 5 -12.07 13.54 -7.56
N LYS A 6 -10.98 12.79 -7.63
CA LYS A 6 -10.46 12.22 -8.88
C LYS A 6 -10.83 10.75 -9.06
N TYR A 7 -10.82 9.95 -7.98
CA TYR A 7 -11.01 8.51 -8.05
C TYR A 7 -11.90 7.98 -6.93
N PHE A 8 -12.59 6.88 -7.23
CA PHE A 8 -13.13 6.01 -6.20
C PHE A 8 -12.08 4.96 -5.84
N PHE A 9 -11.81 4.78 -4.54
CA PHE A 9 -10.88 3.78 -4.05
C PHE A 9 -11.63 2.67 -3.33
N THR A 10 -11.30 1.44 -3.67
CA THR A 10 -11.65 0.28 -2.84
C THR A 10 -10.44 -0.02 -1.97
N LEU A 11 -10.62 0.08 -0.66
CA LEU A 11 -9.58 -0.25 0.30
C LEU A 11 -9.60 -1.74 0.60
N ILE A 12 -8.48 -2.40 0.35
CA ILE A 12 -8.26 -3.80 0.70
C ILE A 12 -7.27 -3.81 1.87
N ASP A 13 -7.79 -4.08 3.06
CA ASP A 13 -6.94 -4.23 4.25
C ASP A 13 -6.36 -5.63 4.29
N ALA A 14 -5.05 -5.73 4.08
CA ALA A 14 -4.34 -6.99 4.11
C ALA A 14 -3.83 -7.26 5.53
N PRO A 15 -4.16 -8.43 6.14
CA PRO A 15 -3.69 -8.78 7.46
C PRO A 15 -2.17 -8.78 7.55
N GLY A 16 -1.62 -8.09 8.55
CA GLY A 16 -0.17 -7.98 8.74
C GLY A 16 0.50 -9.24 9.31
N HIS A 17 -0.27 -10.18 9.85
CA HIS A 17 0.27 -11.37 10.51
C HIS A 17 0.69 -12.45 9.49
N ARG A 18 1.79 -13.15 9.77
CA ARG A 18 2.35 -14.19 8.89
C ARG A 18 1.37 -15.29 8.50
N ASP A 19 0.46 -15.66 9.40
CA ASP A 19 -0.53 -16.71 9.16
C ASP A 19 -1.57 -16.33 8.08
N PHE A 20 -1.63 -15.06 7.71
CA PHE A 20 -2.58 -14.53 6.72
C PHE A 20 -1.96 -14.15 5.39
N VAL A 21 -0.73 -14.60 5.10
CA VAL A 21 -0.02 -14.33 3.83
C VAL A 21 -0.88 -14.71 2.62
N LYS A 22 -1.62 -15.82 2.70
CA LYS A 22 -2.53 -16.23 1.63
C LYS A 22 -3.60 -15.18 1.32
N ASN A 23 -4.21 -14.59 2.33
CA ASN A 23 -5.21 -13.52 2.17
C ASN A 23 -4.58 -12.24 1.61
N MET A 24 -3.34 -11.94 2.01
CA MET A 24 -2.58 -10.83 1.46
C MET A 24 -2.26 -11.05 -0.02
N ILE A 25 -1.89 -12.27 -0.44
CA ILE A 25 -1.65 -12.59 -1.85
C ILE A 25 -2.90 -12.30 -2.68
N THR A 26 -4.08 -12.74 -2.23
CA THR A 26 -5.35 -12.48 -2.92
C THR A 26 -5.62 -10.98 -3.02
N GLY A 27 -5.56 -10.26 -1.90
CA GLY A 27 -5.80 -8.81 -1.90
C GLY A 27 -4.79 -8.02 -2.73
N ALA A 28 -3.51 -8.34 -2.62
CA ALA A 28 -2.45 -7.64 -3.35
C ALA A 28 -2.49 -7.90 -4.87
N SER A 29 -2.94 -9.08 -5.31
CA SER A 29 -3.09 -9.40 -6.74
C SER A 29 -4.17 -8.56 -7.43
N GLU A 30 -5.12 -8.04 -6.66
CA GLU A 30 -6.21 -7.17 -7.16
C GLU A 30 -5.88 -5.67 -7.05
N ALA A 31 -4.83 -5.31 -6.30
CA ALA A 31 -4.49 -3.93 -6.02
C ALA A 31 -3.75 -3.25 -7.19
N ASP A 32 -4.16 -2.04 -7.54
CA ASP A 32 -3.48 -1.18 -8.53
C ASP A 32 -2.33 -0.38 -7.87
N CYS A 33 -2.41 -0.14 -6.57
CA CYS A 33 -1.45 0.59 -5.77
C CYS A 33 -1.46 0.09 -4.32
N ALA A 34 -0.46 0.43 -3.55
CA ALA A 34 -0.37 0.02 -2.16
C ALA A 34 0.09 1.15 -1.23
N VAL A 35 -0.33 1.07 0.02
CA VAL A 35 0.22 1.85 1.12
C VAL A 35 0.96 0.89 2.06
N LEU A 36 2.27 1.02 2.12
CA LEU A 36 3.10 0.27 3.08
C LEU A 36 3.23 1.09 4.36
N VAL A 37 2.70 0.56 5.43
CA VAL A 37 2.70 1.22 6.74
C VAL A 37 3.93 0.80 7.54
N LEU A 38 4.70 1.79 8.00
CA LEU A 38 5.83 1.63 8.91
C LEU A 38 5.58 2.43 10.19
N SER A 39 6.16 2.00 11.29
CA SER A 39 6.03 2.72 12.56
C SER A 39 7.14 3.76 12.72
N ALA A 40 6.81 4.94 13.26
CA ALA A 40 7.83 5.91 13.68
C ALA A 40 8.42 5.58 15.07
N LYS A 41 7.82 4.62 15.77
CA LYS A 41 8.27 4.23 17.11
C LYS A 41 9.63 3.54 17.05
N GLU A 42 10.50 3.92 17.96
CA GLU A 42 11.87 3.40 18.05
C GLU A 42 11.89 1.86 18.13
N GLY A 43 12.76 1.23 17.32
CA GLY A 43 12.95 -0.21 17.25
C GLY A 43 11.89 -0.97 16.43
N GLU A 44 10.65 -0.47 16.30
CA GLU A 44 9.61 -1.18 15.55
C GLU A 44 9.91 -1.23 14.05
N THR A 45 10.39 -0.11 13.47
CA THR A 45 10.78 -0.08 12.06
C THR A 45 11.96 -0.99 11.78
N ASP A 46 12.95 -1.05 12.68
CA ASP A 46 14.13 -1.92 12.51
C ASP A 46 13.71 -3.38 12.39
N THR A 47 12.85 -3.83 13.27
CA THR A 47 12.31 -5.19 13.23
C THR A 47 11.48 -5.45 11.97
N ALA A 48 10.65 -4.49 11.57
CA ALA A 48 9.78 -4.64 10.41
C ALA A 48 10.53 -4.72 9.08
N VAL A 49 11.65 -4.01 8.92
CA VAL A 49 12.45 -3.98 7.68
C VAL A 49 13.60 -4.99 7.65
N ALA A 50 13.92 -5.62 8.78
CA ALA A 50 14.96 -6.64 8.88
C ALA A 50 14.63 -7.89 8.02
N PRO A 51 15.61 -8.75 7.74
CA PRO A 51 15.35 -10.06 7.13
C PRO A 51 14.30 -10.85 7.94
N GLY A 52 13.23 -11.31 7.28
CA GLY A 52 12.08 -11.94 7.93
C GLY A 52 11.12 -10.97 8.64
N GLY A 53 11.33 -9.67 8.53
CA GLY A 53 10.39 -8.66 9.03
C GLY A 53 9.16 -8.52 8.12
N GLN A 54 8.02 -8.20 8.73
CA GLN A 54 6.74 -8.15 8.00
C GLN A 54 6.72 -7.12 6.87
N ALA A 55 7.22 -5.91 7.10
CA ALA A 55 7.25 -4.88 6.07
C ALA A 55 8.11 -5.30 4.87
N ARG A 56 9.20 -6.03 5.12
CA ARG A 56 10.05 -6.55 4.07
C ARG A 56 9.34 -7.63 3.24
N GLU A 57 8.68 -8.56 3.90
CA GLU A 57 7.91 -9.62 3.23
C GLU A 57 6.77 -9.04 2.40
N HIS A 58 6.04 -8.07 2.95
CA HIS A 58 4.95 -7.38 2.25
C HIS A 58 5.45 -6.58 1.04
N ALA A 59 6.54 -5.82 1.18
CA ALA A 59 7.10 -5.05 0.07
C ALA A 59 7.56 -5.95 -1.09
N PHE A 60 8.20 -7.08 -0.75
CA PHE A 60 8.61 -8.07 -1.74
C PHE A 60 7.41 -8.70 -2.45
N LEU A 61 6.37 -9.07 -1.69
CA LEU A 61 5.16 -9.67 -2.24
C LEU A 61 4.41 -8.72 -3.16
N LEU A 62 4.20 -7.46 -2.74
CA LEU A 62 3.58 -6.42 -3.56
C LEU A 62 4.31 -6.26 -4.90
N LYS A 63 5.64 -6.23 -4.87
CA LYS A 63 6.44 -6.12 -6.09
C LYS A 63 6.31 -7.34 -7.00
N THR A 64 6.32 -8.54 -6.42
CA THR A 64 6.18 -9.81 -7.14
C THR A 64 4.80 -9.93 -7.80
N LEU A 65 3.75 -9.44 -7.15
CA LEU A 65 2.38 -9.43 -7.66
C LEU A 65 2.10 -8.29 -8.65
N GLY A 66 3.12 -7.48 -8.98
CA GLY A 66 3.02 -6.47 -10.02
C GLY A 66 2.49 -5.11 -9.57
N VAL A 67 2.31 -4.88 -8.28
CA VAL A 67 1.94 -3.56 -7.75
C VAL A 67 3.09 -2.59 -7.99
N SER A 68 2.90 -1.65 -8.91
CA SER A 68 3.96 -0.75 -9.38
C SER A 68 4.06 0.55 -8.60
N GLN A 69 2.99 0.95 -7.93
CA GLN A 69 2.88 2.23 -7.23
C GLN A 69 2.68 1.99 -5.74
N ILE A 70 3.50 2.64 -4.93
CA ILE A 70 3.50 2.46 -3.48
C ILE A 70 3.70 3.80 -2.77
N ILE A 71 3.01 3.97 -1.64
CA ILE A 71 3.21 5.05 -0.68
C ILE A 71 3.75 4.45 0.61
N LEU A 72 4.69 5.14 1.25
CA LEU A 72 5.10 4.84 2.62
C LEU A 72 4.30 5.70 3.59
N ALA A 73 3.50 5.09 4.46
CA ALA A 73 2.87 5.77 5.56
C ALA A 73 3.68 5.52 6.84
N ILE A 74 4.32 6.56 7.36
CA ILE A 74 5.09 6.49 8.61
C ILE A 74 4.12 6.80 9.75
N ASN A 75 3.58 5.74 10.34
CA ASN A 75 2.52 5.79 11.33
C ASN A 75 3.05 5.86 12.77
N LYS A 76 2.16 6.06 13.72
CA LYS A 76 2.45 6.22 15.16
C LYS A 76 3.32 7.45 15.46
N MET A 77 3.12 8.53 14.69
CA MET A 77 3.83 9.78 14.95
C MET A 77 3.51 10.35 16.34
N ASP A 78 2.31 10.07 16.87
CA ASP A 78 1.91 10.41 18.22
C ASP A 78 2.81 9.74 19.28
N ASP A 79 3.14 8.44 19.12
CA ASP A 79 4.06 7.71 20.01
C ASP A 79 5.47 8.33 20.03
N SER A 80 5.91 8.88 18.92
CA SER A 80 7.19 9.58 18.78
C SER A 80 7.11 11.09 19.05
N LYS A 81 6.02 11.56 19.68
CA LYS A 81 5.77 12.99 19.97
C LYS A 81 5.89 13.88 18.74
N PHE A 82 5.46 13.38 17.58
CA PHE A 82 5.51 14.06 16.30
C PHE A 82 6.92 14.52 15.86
N SER A 83 7.95 13.78 16.29
CA SER A 83 9.35 14.09 16.04
C SER A 83 9.72 13.99 14.57
N GLU A 84 10.30 15.06 14.01
CA GLU A 84 10.83 15.05 12.65
C GLU A 84 11.97 14.04 12.48
N ASP A 85 12.83 13.87 13.49
CA ASP A 85 13.95 12.94 13.44
C ASP A 85 13.47 11.48 13.40
N ALA A 86 12.46 11.13 14.22
CA ALA A 86 11.85 9.81 14.18
C ALA A 86 11.26 9.51 12.80
N TYR A 87 10.58 10.49 12.19
CA TYR A 87 10.09 10.37 10.83
C TYR A 87 11.21 10.17 9.81
N LYS A 88 12.28 10.98 9.87
CA LYS A 88 13.42 10.88 8.94
C LYS A 88 14.09 9.50 9.00
N ILE A 89 14.30 8.98 10.20
CA ILE A 89 14.89 7.66 10.41
C ILE A 89 14.00 6.56 9.80
N ALA A 90 12.70 6.55 10.14
CA ALA A 90 11.77 5.55 9.62
C ALA A 90 11.60 5.65 8.10
N LYS A 91 11.51 6.88 7.55
CA LYS A 91 11.47 7.14 6.11
C LYS A 91 12.71 6.58 5.40
N GLU A 92 13.90 6.86 5.90
CA GLU A 92 15.14 6.40 5.28
C GLU A 92 15.19 4.86 5.21
N LYS A 93 14.85 4.19 6.32
CA LYS A 93 14.79 2.73 6.40
C LYS A 93 13.74 2.17 5.42
N GLY A 94 12.55 2.78 5.38
CA GLY A 94 11.49 2.40 4.46
C GLY A 94 11.89 2.58 2.99
N LEU A 95 12.50 3.70 2.63
CA LEU A 95 12.98 3.95 1.27
C LEU A 95 14.11 2.96 0.88
N LYS A 96 15.03 2.64 1.79
CA LYS A 96 16.04 1.60 1.55
C LYS A 96 15.39 0.24 1.29
N LEU A 97 14.37 -0.11 2.07
CA LEU A 97 13.62 -1.34 1.88
C LEU A 97 12.98 -1.40 0.50
N VAL A 98 12.13 -0.43 0.14
CA VAL A 98 11.40 -0.46 -1.14
C VAL A 98 12.34 -0.38 -2.34
N LYS A 99 13.48 0.33 -2.22
CA LYS A 99 14.55 0.31 -3.22
C LYS A 99 15.14 -1.08 -3.40
N SER A 100 15.39 -1.79 -2.30
CA SER A 100 15.98 -3.15 -2.34
C SER A 100 15.10 -4.18 -3.04
N VAL A 101 13.79 -3.97 -3.04
CA VAL A 101 12.82 -4.82 -3.76
C VAL A 101 12.48 -4.32 -5.17
N GLY A 102 13.10 -3.22 -5.61
CA GLY A 102 13.04 -2.76 -7.00
C GLY A 102 12.04 -1.64 -7.29
N TYR A 103 11.58 -0.88 -6.29
CA TYR A 103 10.85 0.37 -6.52
C TYR A 103 11.82 1.53 -6.77
N LYS A 104 11.40 2.47 -7.63
CA LYS A 104 12.13 3.73 -7.85
C LYS A 104 11.74 4.71 -6.76
N ILE A 105 12.67 5.04 -5.87
CA ILE A 105 12.41 5.85 -4.66
C ILE A 105 11.93 7.27 -4.97
N GLU A 106 12.28 7.80 -6.15
CA GLU A 106 11.83 9.12 -6.62
C GLU A 106 10.30 9.18 -6.77
N ASN A 107 9.67 8.02 -6.98
CA ASN A 107 8.23 7.88 -7.16
C ASN A 107 7.51 7.38 -5.90
N VAL A 108 8.22 7.26 -4.77
CA VAL A 108 7.66 6.75 -3.52
C VAL A 108 7.53 7.87 -2.49
N PRO A 109 6.34 8.48 -2.37
CA PRO A 109 6.12 9.45 -1.32
C PRO A 109 6.14 8.78 0.06
N ALA A 110 6.71 9.47 1.05
CA ALA A 110 6.68 9.07 2.44
C ALA A 110 5.91 10.14 3.25
N ILE A 111 4.89 9.71 3.98
CA ILE A 111 3.94 10.59 4.64
C ILE A 111 3.90 10.26 6.13
N PRO A 112 4.23 11.22 7.02
CA PRO A 112 4.08 11.02 8.45
C PRO A 112 2.59 11.10 8.82
N VAL A 113 2.10 10.10 9.53
CA VAL A 113 0.69 10.01 9.93
C VAL A 113 0.55 9.52 11.37
N SER A 114 -0.57 9.80 11.99
CA SER A 114 -1.05 9.07 13.15
C SER A 114 -2.44 8.53 12.86
N GLY A 115 -2.55 7.22 12.77
CA GLY A 115 -3.84 6.54 12.60
C GLY A 115 -4.72 6.67 13.84
N TRP A 116 -4.12 6.87 15.02
CA TRP A 116 -4.83 7.02 16.27
C TRP A 116 -5.49 8.39 16.44
N THR A 117 -4.74 9.46 16.14
CA THR A 117 -5.22 10.84 16.29
C THR A 117 -5.77 11.45 15.00
N GLY A 118 -5.63 10.77 13.85
CA GLY A 118 -6.11 11.24 12.55
C GLY A 118 -5.16 12.23 11.85
N GLU A 119 -3.96 12.45 12.38
CA GLU A 119 -3.01 13.45 11.88
C GLU A 119 -2.47 13.07 10.49
N ASN A 120 -2.50 14.02 9.57
CA ASN A 120 -2.09 13.88 8.17
C ASN A 120 -2.81 12.78 7.36
N LEU A 121 -3.91 12.23 7.85
CA LEU A 121 -4.74 11.32 7.07
C LEU A 121 -5.55 12.08 6.02
N VAL A 122 -6.45 12.95 6.47
CA VAL A 122 -7.34 13.78 5.63
C VAL A 122 -6.93 15.23 5.69
N LYS A 123 -6.70 15.77 6.89
CA LYS A 123 -6.29 17.15 7.15
C LYS A 123 -4.81 17.19 7.52
N LYS A 124 -4.16 18.31 7.19
CA LYS A 124 -2.78 18.53 7.62
C LYS A 124 -2.70 18.59 9.13
N SER A 125 -1.64 18.00 9.67
CA SER A 125 -1.34 18.04 11.09
C SER A 125 -0.81 19.42 11.50
N GLU A 126 -1.33 19.95 12.61
CA GLU A 126 -0.78 21.12 13.28
C GLU A 126 0.43 20.75 14.15
N ASN A 127 0.53 19.48 14.57
CA ASN A 127 1.61 18.97 15.40
C ASN A 127 2.89 18.63 14.60
N MET A 128 2.78 18.61 13.27
CA MET A 128 3.91 18.35 12.35
C MET A 128 4.11 19.50 11.36
N PRO A 129 4.36 20.76 11.81
CA PRO A 129 4.51 21.91 10.92
C PRO A 129 5.73 21.81 9.99
N TRP A 130 6.72 21.00 10.35
CA TRP A 130 7.89 20.68 9.53
C TRP A 130 7.55 19.84 8.28
N TYR A 131 6.38 19.18 8.26
CA TYR A 131 5.95 18.42 7.09
C TYR A 131 5.10 19.28 6.15
N THR A 132 5.65 19.63 5.01
CA THR A 132 4.99 20.49 4.01
C THR A 132 4.30 19.71 2.89
N GLY A 133 4.42 18.37 2.88
CA GLY A 133 3.88 17.51 1.85
C GLY A 133 2.35 17.37 1.88
N LYS A 134 1.84 16.47 1.04
CA LYS A 134 0.40 16.12 0.97
C LYS A 134 -0.01 15.24 2.14
N THR A 135 -1.29 15.28 2.50
CA THR A 135 -1.89 14.29 3.40
C THR A 135 -1.99 12.93 2.69
N LEU A 136 -2.20 11.86 3.45
CA LEU A 136 -2.32 10.51 2.88
C LEU A 136 -3.43 10.45 1.83
N LEU A 137 -4.62 10.97 2.15
CA LEU A 137 -5.76 10.96 1.23
C LEU A 137 -5.46 11.76 -0.05
N LYS A 138 -4.85 12.95 0.07
CA LYS A 138 -4.49 13.77 -1.11
C LYS A 138 -3.41 13.13 -1.97
N SER A 139 -2.56 12.29 -1.41
CA SER A 139 -1.54 11.59 -2.18
C SER A 139 -2.10 10.49 -3.07
N PHE A 140 -3.30 10.00 -2.78
CA PHE A 140 -3.99 9.02 -3.63
C PHE A 140 -4.34 9.58 -5.01
N ASP A 141 -4.54 10.89 -5.13
CA ASP A 141 -4.80 11.53 -6.43
C ASP A 141 -3.59 11.51 -7.38
N ASP A 142 -2.40 11.22 -6.85
CA ASP A 142 -1.18 11.08 -7.64
C ASP A 142 -1.01 9.68 -8.25
N PHE A 143 -1.81 8.70 -7.80
CA PHE A 143 -1.81 7.38 -8.42
C PHE A 143 -2.31 7.46 -9.86
N LYS A 144 -1.65 6.70 -10.71
CA LYS A 144 -2.04 6.52 -12.10
C LYS A 144 -2.79 5.21 -12.23
N VAL A 145 -4.02 5.26 -12.72
CA VAL A 145 -4.76 4.05 -13.07
C VAL A 145 -4.02 3.35 -14.19
N PRO A 146 -3.65 2.06 -14.05
CA PRO A 146 -3.04 1.30 -15.12
C PRO A 146 -3.97 1.26 -16.34
N GLU A 147 -3.44 1.57 -17.51
CA GLU A 147 -4.19 1.41 -18.75
C GLU A 147 -4.46 -0.08 -18.99
N LYS A 148 -5.73 -0.44 -19.05
CA LYS A 148 -6.10 -1.82 -19.39
C LYS A 148 -5.96 -2.00 -20.90
N PRO A 149 -5.19 -2.99 -21.38
CA PRO A 149 -4.99 -3.22 -22.81
C PRO A 149 -6.21 -3.93 -23.44
N VAL A 150 -7.32 -3.19 -23.57
CA VAL A 150 -8.60 -3.70 -24.07
C VAL A 150 -8.54 -4.20 -25.53
N GLY A 151 -7.60 -3.68 -26.32
CA GLY A 151 -7.39 -4.13 -27.70
C GLY A 151 -6.60 -5.42 -27.89
N LYS A 152 -6.21 -6.08 -26.81
CA LYS A 152 -5.52 -7.39 -26.84
C LYS A 152 -6.52 -8.54 -26.68
N PRO A 153 -6.14 -9.78 -27.03
CA PRO A 153 -6.95 -10.96 -26.74
C PRO A 153 -7.33 -11.04 -25.26
N LEU A 154 -8.55 -11.54 -25.00
CA LEU A 154 -9.03 -11.73 -23.64
C LEU A 154 -8.09 -12.68 -22.86
N ARG A 155 -7.65 -12.21 -21.69
CA ARG A 155 -6.90 -13.02 -20.71
C ARG A 155 -7.53 -12.87 -19.35
N LEU A 156 -8.02 -13.97 -18.82
CA LEU A 156 -8.61 -14.09 -17.50
C LEU A 156 -7.84 -15.19 -16.74
N PRO A 157 -6.82 -14.85 -15.94
CA PRO A 157 -6.23 -15.80 -15.02
C PRO A 157 -7.30 -16.29 -14.04
N ILE A 158 -7.50 -17.62 -14.01
CA ILE A 158 -8.50 -18.21 -13.13
C ILE A 158 -7.92 -18.27 -11.72
N GLN A 159 -8.57 -17.59 -10.78
CA GLN A 159 -8.19 -17.55 -9.36
C GLN A 159 -8.93 -18.61 -8.57
N ASP A 160 -10.19 -18.87 -8.94
CA ASP A 160 -11.03 -19.84 -8.26
C ASP A 160 -12.07 -20.46 -9.20
N VAL A 161 -12.58 -21.64 -8.83
CA VAL A 161 -13.59 -22.37 -9.60
C VAL A 161 -14.66 -22.89 -8.65
N TYR A 162 -15.90 -22.51 -8.88
CA TYR A 162 -17.05 -22.96 -8.10
C TYR A 162 -18.01 -23.75 -8.96
N SER A 163 -18.63 -24.78 -8.38
CA SER A 163 -19.76 -25.47 -8.97
C SER A 163 -21.05 -25.02 -8.28
N ILE A 164 -21.94 -24.40 -9.03
CA ILE A 164 -23.21 -23.88 -8.51
C ILE A 164 -24.34 -24.67 -9.12
N THR A 165 -25.17 -25.30 -8.29
CA THR A 165 -26.35 -26.07 -8.72
C THR A 165 -27.29 -25.17 -9.54
N GLY A 166 -27.64 -25.63 -10.75
CA GLY A 166 -28.49 -24.89 -11.67
C GLY A 166 -27.81 -23.87 -12.57
N VAL A 167 -26.54 -23.52 -12.29
CA VAL A 167 -25.73 -22.60 -13.09
C VAL A 167 -24.58 -23.32 -13.79
N GLY A 168 -23.98 -24.30 -13.14
CA GLY A 168 -22.84 -25.06 -13.63
C GLY A 168 -21.52 -24.58 -13.03
N THR A 169 -20.43 -24.70 -13.80
CA THR A 169 -19.09 -24.30 -13.37
C THR A 169 -18.89 -22.80 -13.57
N VAL A 170 -18.58 -22.09 -12.48
CA VAL A 170 -18.30 -20.65 -12.46
C VAL A 170 -16.80 -20.44 -12.27
N LEU A 171 -16.18 -19.75 -13.21
CA LEU A 171 -14.78 -19.35 -13.15
C LEU A 171 -14.68 -17.92 -12.58
N VAL A 172 -13.82 -17.75 -11.59
CA VAL A 172 -13.57 -16.45 -10.98
C VAL A 172 -12.15 -16.00 -11.26
N GLY A 173 -12.00 -14.77 -11.70
CA GLY A 173 -10.71 -14.17 -11.99
C GLY A 173 -10.84 -12.71 -12.41
N ARG A 174 -9.71 -12.03 -12.55
CA ARG A 174 -9.64 -10.66 -13.03
C ARG A 174 -9.33 -10.64 -14.52
N VAL A 175 -10.11 -9.91 -15.30
CA VAL A 175 -9.77 -9.67 -16.72
C VAL A 175 -8.54 -8.77 -16.81
N GLU A 176 -7.43 -9.32 -17.27
CA GLU A 176 -6.15 -8.61 -17.41
C GLU A 176 -6.03 -7.90 -18.75
N THR A 177 -6.52 -8.51 -19.81
CA THR A 177 -6.52 -7.95 -21.17
C THR A 177 -7.79 -8.31 -21.93
N GLY A 178 -8.15 -7.49 -22.91
CA GLY A 178 -9.32 -7.71 -23.75
C GLY A 178 -10.63 -7.35 -23.07
N THR A 179 -11.71 -7.63 -23.74
CA THR A 179 -13.10 -7.45 -23.27
C THR A 179 -13.90 -8.71 -23.57
#